data_9ee378ee30bb58c0f448e21cbea6d560
#
_entry.id   9ee378ee30bb58c0f448e21cbea6d560
#
_cell.length_a   1.000
_cell.length_b   1.000
_cell.length_c   1.000
_cell.angle_alpha   90.00
_cell.angle_beta   90.00
_cell.angle_gamma   90.00
#
_symmetry.space_group_name_H-M   'P 1'
#
loop_
_entity.id
_entity.type
_entity.pdbx_description
1 polymer ?
#
loop_
_entity_poly.entity_id
_entity_poly.type
_entity_poly.pdbx_seq_one_letter_code
_entity_poly.pdbx_strand_id
1 'polypeptide(L)'
;VSIQQTQTLGPTVRLFHLPLKIRFKAGTAITDGIAHVSQTGEDFYFALPGKPEIVRVDPDYTWLAQVEFPLPAEMLHAQLADPADMIGRVLAVEQLATKQDKTTVGKLRHALNTDPFWGVRLEAAKALRQIHNDDARTALLAATNQ
;
A
#
# COMPACT_ATOMS: atom_id res chain seq x y z
N VAL A 1 -2.51 15.22 4.82
CA VAL A 1 -2.54 14.45 3.56
C VAL A 1 -2.83 15.40 2.43
N SER A 2 -1.93 15.46 1.44
CA SER A 2 -2.13 16.25 0.21
C SER A 2 -2.72 15.33 -0.85
N ILE A 3 -3.79 15.76 -1.50
CA ILE A 3 -4.49 15.02 -2.55
C ILE A 3 -4.49 15.86 -3.83
N GLN A 4 -4.16 15.23 -4.95
CA GLN A 4 -4.16 15.87 -6.26
C GLN A 4 -4.97 15.04 -7.25
N GLN A 5 -5.87 15.67 -7.98
CA GLN A 5 -6.55 15.10 -9.13
C GLN A 5 -5.71 15.33 -10.38
N THR A 6 -5.28 14.25 -11.03
CA THR A 6 -4.29 14.29 -12.14
C THR A 6 -4.88 14.06 -13.52
N GLN A 7 -6.22 13.88 -13.64
CA GLN A 7 -6.87 13.73 -14.92
C GLN A 7 -6.72 15.00 -15.81
N THR A 8 -6.60 14.79 -17.11
CA THR A 8 -6.60 15.91 -18.06
C THR A 8 -8.01 16.50 -18.17
N LEU A 9 -8.16 17.75 -17.74
CA LEU A 9 -9.45 18.45 -17.78
C LEU A 9 -9.81 18.86 -19.23
N GLY A 10 -11.10 18.80 -19.55
CA GLY A 10 -11.61 19.14 -20.88
C GLY A 10 -13.14 19.28 -20.87
N PRO A 11 -13.76 19.44 -22.04
CA PRO A 11 -15.21 19.62 -22.13
C PRO A 11 -16.02 18.46 -21.52
N THR A 12 -15.48 17.25 -21.58
CA THR A 12 -16.11 16.01 -21.10
C THR A 12 -15.55 15.49 -19.78
N VAL A 13 -14.35 15.94 -19.36
CA VAL A 13 -13.69 15.53 -18.12
C VAL A 13 -13.54 16.73 -17.21
N ARG A 14 -14.23 16.70 -16.09
CA ARG A 14 -14.23 17.77 -15.08
C ARG A 14 -13.52 17.30 -13.80
N LEU A 15 -13.33 18.24 -12.88
CA LEU A 15 -12.95 17.88 -11.51
C LEU A 15 -14.06 17.06 -10.85
N PHE A 16 -13.65 16.04 -10.15
CA PHE A 16 -14.56 15.22 -9.36
C PHE A 16 -14.76 15.84 -7.97
N HIS A 17 -15.98 15.74 -7.46
CA HIS A 17 -16.32 16.04 -6.08
C HIS A 17 -16.59 14.69 -5.41
N LEU A 18 -15.66 14.26 -4.57
CA LEU A 18 -15.76 12.93 -3.99
C LEU A 18 -15.35 12.90 -2.50
N PRO A 19 -16.10 12.18 -1.65
CA PRO A 19 -15.68 11.88 -0.29
C PRO A 19 -14.70 10.71 -0.32
N LEU A 20 -13.43 10.99 -0.12
CA LEU A 20 -12.37 9.98 -0.10
C LEU A 20 -12.09 9.56 1.34
N LYS A 21 -12.34 8.30 1.64
CA LYS A 21 -12.08 7.72 2.96
C LYS A 21 -10.58 7.43 3.11
N ILE A 22 -10.03 7.83 4.25
CA ILE A 22 -8.64 7.55 4.62
C ILE A 22 -8.65 6.89 5.99
N ARG A 23 -8.03 5.74 6.09
CA ARG A 23 -7.87 4.98 7.33
C ARG A 23 -6.47 5.12 7.87
N PHE A 24 -6.37 5.43 9.14
CA PHE A 24 -5.13 5.52 9.90
C PHE A 24 -5.13 4.46 10.98
N LYS A 25 -4.03 3.71 11.11
CA LYS A 25 -3.82 2.77 12.23
C LYS A 25 -2.59 3.19 13.02
N ALA A 26 -2.75 3.28 14.34
CA ALA A 26 -1.70 3.55 15.30
C ALA A 26 -1.81 2.52 16.44
N GLY A 27 -0.93 1.51 16.43
CA GLY A 27 -1.08 0.33 17.29
C GLY A 27 -2.41 -0.37 17.05
N THR A 28 -3.27 -0.47 18.07
CA THR A 28 -4.61 -1.07 17.98
C THR A 28 -5.69 -0.05 17.59
N ALA A 29 -5.40 1.24 17.61
CA ALA A 29 -6.36 2.29 17.30
C ALA A 29 -6.53 2.43 15.78
N ILE A 30 -7.80 2.44 15.34
CA ILE A 30 -8.19 2.71 13.95
C ILE A 30 -8.99 4.00 13.94
N THR A 31 -8.58 4.95 13.09
CA THR A 31 -9.30 6.21 12.87
C THR A 31 -9.59 6.35 11.38
N ASP A 32 -10.84 6.49 11.02
CA ASP A 32 -11.24 6.79 9.64
C ASP A 32 -11.58 8.28 9.52
N GLY A 33 -11.01 8.93 8.52
CA GLY A 33 -11.32 10.30 8.13
C GLY A 33 -11.87 10.36 6.71
N ILE A 34 -12.65 11.39 6.40
CA ILE A 34 -13.16 11.63 5.06
C ILE A 34 -12.59 12.95 4.53
N ALA A 35 -11.88 12.89 3.41
CA ALA A 35 -11.45 14.04 2.65
C ALA A 35 -12.50 14.36 1.57
N HIS A 36 -13.17 15.49 1.67
CA HIS A 36 -14.12 15.95 0.65
C HIS A 36 -13.35 16.67 -0.46
N VAL A 37 -12.82 15.89 -1.40
CA VAL A 37 -12.00 16.40 -2.50
C VAL A 37 -12.90 17.11 -3.51
N SER A 38 -12.55 18.35 -3.87
CA SER A 38 -13.33 19.19 -4.79
C SER A 38 -12.48 20.02 -5.75
N GLN A 39 -11.18 20.12 -5.48
CA GLN A 39 -10.24 20.93 -6.27
C GLN A 39 -9.15 20.05 -6.89
N THR A 40 -8.34 20.65 -7.76
CA THR A 40 -7.21 19.97 -8.38
C THR A 40 -6.17 19.52 -7.35
N GLY A 41 -5.92 20.34 -6.33
CA GLY A 41 -5.00 20.02 -5.23
C GLY A 41 -5.53 20.57 -3.93
N GLU A 42 -5.60 19.74 -2.89
CA GLU A 42 -6.11 20.10 -1.56
C GLU A 42 -5.32 19.41 -0.46
N ASP A 43 -5.18 20.11 0.68
CA ASP A 43 -4.57 19.57 1.89
C ASP A 43 -5.63 19.29 2.95
N PHE A 44 -5.58 18.07 3.51
CA PHE A 44 -6.51 17.60 4.55
C PHE A 44 -5.76 17.28 5.84
N TYR A 45 -6.31 17.74 6.95
CA TYR A 45 -5.75 17.57 8.29
C TYR A 45 -6.67 16.70 9.13
N PHE A 46 -6.09 15.67 9.75
CA PHE A 46 -6.83 14.73 10.59
C PHE A 46 -6.23 14.71 11.99
N ALA A 47 -7.10 14.89 13.01
CA ALA A 47 -6.68 14.73 14.39
C ALA A 47 -6.52 13.22 14.68
N LEU A 48 -5.31 12.80 15.05
CA LEU A 48 -4.98 11.42 15.34
C LEU A 48 -4.48 11.28 16.78
N PRO A 49 -4.74 10.16 17.46
CA PRO A 49 -4.24 9.91 18.82
C PRO A 49 -2.72 9.71 18.89
N GLY A 50 -2.07 9.47 17.75
CA GLY A 50 -0.63 9.26 17.64
C GLY A 50 -0.16 9.18 16.20
N LYS A 51 1.14 9.00 15.99
CA LYS A 51 1.71 8.82 14.65
C LYS A 51 1.19 7.51 14.05
N PRO A 52 0.56 7.53 12.87
CA PRO A 52 0.07 6.32 12.25
C PRO A 52 1.22 5.45 11.72
N GLU A 53 1.10 4.15 11.90
CA GLU A 53 2.00 3.14 11.35
C GLU A 53 1.52 2.66 9.98
N ILE A 54 0.20 2.71 9.73
CA ILE A 54 -0.43 2.34 8.47
C ILE A 54 -1.40 3.45 8.07
N VAL A 55 -1.35 3.83 6.80
CA VAL A 55 -2.31 4.76 6.18
C VAL A 55 -2.86 4.11 4.91
N ARG A 56 -4.18 4.01 4.81
CA ARG A 56 -4.87 3.43 3.66
C ARG A 56 -5.83 4.45 3.05
N VAL A 57 -5.66 4.71 1.77
CA VAL A 57 -6.59 5.51 0.97
C VAL A 57 -7.62 4.55 0.37
N ASP A 58 -8.90 4.92 0.44
CA ASP A 58 -10.06 4.11 0.00
C ASP A 58 -9.94 2.64 0.41
N PRO A 59 -9.85 2.34 1.73
CA PRO A 59 -9.60 0.97 2.21
C PRO A 59 -10.71 -0.02 1.83
N ASP A 60 -11.89 0.49 1.50
CA ASP A 60 -13.07 -0.31 1.18
C ASP A 60 -13.29 -0.43 -0.34
N TYR A 61 -12.39 0.13 -1.18
CA TYR A 61 -12.46 0.12 -2.65
C TYR A 61 -13.80 0.62 -3.19
N THR A 62 -14.24 1.75 -2.71
CA THR A 62 -15.52 2.37 -3.10
C THR A 62 -15.42 3.18 -4.40
N TRP A 63 -14.21 3.55 -4.80
CA TRP A 63 -13.97 4.36 -5.98
C TRP A 63 -13.25 3.58 -7.09
N LEU A 64 -13.76 3.70 -8.30
CA LEU A 64 -13.08 3.23 -9.51
C LEU A 64 -12.07 4.30 -9.96
N ALA A 65 -10.91 4.31 -9.32
CA ALA A 65 -9.85 5.28 -9.57
C ALA A 65 -8.47 4.63 -9.47
N GLN A 66 -7.52 5.13 -10.25
CA GLN A 66 -6.12 4.84 -10.02
C GLN A 66 -5.61 5.77 -8.92
N VAL A 67 -5.09 5.20 -7.85
CA VAL A 67 -4.55 5.94 -6.71
C VAL A 67 -3.04 5.69 -6.62
N GLU A 68 -2.27 6.77 -6.73
CA GLU A 68 -0.83 6.76 -6.47
C GLU A 68 -0.59 7.32 -5.07
N PHE A 69 -0.17 6.48 -4.15
CA PHE A 69 0.07 6.84 -2.76
C PHE A 69 1.38 6.21 -2.27
N PRO A 70 2.53 6.83 -2.60
CA PRO A 70 3.82 6.31 -2.21
C PRO A 70 4.01 6.42 -0.69
N LEU A 71 4.38 5.30 -0.05
CA LEU A 71 4.59 5.22 1.39
C LEU A 71 6.06 4.94 1.73
N PRO A 72 6.53 5.39 2.90
CA PRO A 72 7.83 5.00 3.45
C PRO A 72 7.89 3.48 3.68
N ALA A 73 9.09 2.89 3.53
CA ALA A 73 9.28 1.45 3.69
C ALA A 73 8.79 0.90 5.04
N GLU A 74 8.95 1.67 6.12
CA GLU A 74 8.46 1.27 7.45
C GLU A 74 6.94 1.10 7.48
N MET A 75 6.19 2.03 6.86
CA MET A 75 4.73 1.93 6.75
C MET A 75 4.31 0.74 5.87
N LEU A 76 5.01 0.51 4.76
CA LEU A 76 4.76 -0.64 3.90
C LEU A 76 5.04 -1.96 4.61
N HIS A 77 6.09 -2.01 5.43
CA HIS A 77 6.38 -3.18 6.27
C HIS A 77 5.30 -3.44 7.32
N ALA A 78 4.78 -2.39 7.96
CA ALA A 78 3.67 -2.52 8.90
C ALA A 78 2.39 -2.98 8.18
N GLN A 79 2.09 -2.41 7.01
CA GLN A 79 0.93 -2.78 6.19
C GLN A 79 1.01 -4.22 5.69
N LEU A 80 2.19 -4.71 5.29
CA LEU A 80 2.40 -6.10 4.90
C LEU A 80 2.20 -7.08 6.07
N ALA A 81 2.44 -6.64 7.29
CA ALA A 81 2.23 -7.44 8.49
C ALA A 81 0.79 -7.39 9.05
N ASP A 82 -0.10 -6.59 8.48
CA ASP A 82 -1.48 -6.45 8.96
C ASP A 82 -2.36 -7.61 8.49
N PRO A 83 -2.75 -8.55 9.36
CA PRO A 83 -3.54 -9.71 8.95
C PRO A 83 -4.99 -9.35 8.55
N ALA A 84 -5.48 -8.19 9.00
CA ALA A 84 -6.86 -7.76 8.78
C ALA A 84 -7.08 -7.11 7.40
N ASP A 85 -6.02 -6.65 6.72
CA ASP A 85 -6.12 -5.95 5.43
C ASP A 85 -5.38 -6.73 4.32
N MET A 86 -6.04 -7.72 3.76
CA MET A 86 -5.48 -8.54 2.68
C MET A 86 -5.05 -7.69 1.47
N ILE A 87 -5.88 -6.75 1.04
CA ILE A 87 -5.58 -5.89 -0.12
C ILE A 87 -4.47 -4.90 0.21
N GLY A 88 -4.47 -4.37 1.44
CA GLY A 88 -3.35 -3.58 1.93
C GLY A 88 -2.02 -4.32 1.83
N ARG A 89 -1.99 -5.63 2.16
CA ARG A 89 -0.78 -6.44 2.02
C ARG A 89 -0.33 -6.58 0.55
N VAL A 90 -1.27 -6.79 -0.39
CA VAL A 90 -0.96 -6.81 -1.84
C VAL A 90 -0.31 -5.50 -2.27
N LEU A 91 -0.96 -4.36 -1.97
CA LEU A 91 -0.45 -3.03 -2.34
C LEU A 91 0.90 -2.70 -1.69
N ALA A 92 1.13 -3.17 -0.46
CA ALA A 92 2.42 -3.02 0.20
C ALA A 92 3.52 -3.78 -0.53
N VAL A 93 3.25 -5.02 -0.95
CA VAL A 93 4.19 -5.83 -1.74
C VAL A 93 4.54 -5.16 -3.06
N GLU A 94 3.55 -4.65 -3.79
CA GLU A 94 3.77 -3.95 -5.07
C GLU A 94 4.72 -2.75 -4.91
N GLN A 95 4.53 -1.92 -3.89
CA GLN A 95 5.42 -0.79 -3.63
C GLN A 95 6.81 -1.24 -3.13
N LEU A 96 6.88 -2.30 -2.33
CA LEU A 96 8.14 -2.86 -1.83
C LEU A 96 9.00 -3.47 -2.94
N ALA A 97 8.43 -3.85 -4.07
CA ALA A 97 9.17 -4.39 -5.23
C ALA A 97 10.28 -3.45 -5.75
N THR A 98 10.19 -2.15 -5.46
CA THR A 98 11.21 -1.15 -5.84
C THR A 98 12.32 -0.98 -4.79
N LYS A 99 12.21 -1.63 -3.62
CA LYS A 99 13.16 -1.54 -2.51
C LYS A 99 14.10 -2.75 -2.52
N GLN A 100 15.40 -2.51 -2.45
CA GLN A 100 16.40 -3.58 -2.59
C GLN A 100 17.11 -3.92 -1.27
N ASP A 101 16.70 -3.32 -0.17
CA ASP A 101 17.31 -3.53 1.14
C ASP A 101 17.00 -4.94 1.70
N LYS A 102 17.91 -5.44 2.51
CA LYS A 102 17.86 -6.80 3.07
C LYS A 102 16.61 -7.04 3.95
N THR A 103 16.16 -6.01 4.66
CA THR A 103 14.97 -6.10 5.50
C THR A 103 13.72 -6.33 4.65
N THR A 104 13.56 -5.57 3.56
CA THR A 104 12.48 -5.72 2.60
C THR A 104 12.49 -7.11 1.96
N VAL A 105 13.65 -7.57 1.47
CA VAL A 105 13.78 -8.92 0.90
C VAL A 105 13.39 -10.00 1.91
N GLY A 106 13.81 -9.86 3.18
CA GLY A 106 13.43 -10.78 4.26
C GLY A 106 11.93 -10.83 4.51
N LYS A 107 11.24 -9.68 4.50
CA LYS A 107 9.79 -9.59 4.69
C LYS A 107 9.01 -10.15 3.49
N LEU A 108 9.45 -9.86 2.26
CA LEU A 108 8.86 -10.43 1.05
C LEU A 108 9.03 -11.95 0.99
N ARG A 109 10.19 -12.48 1.38
CA ARG A 109 10.41 -13.92 1.52
C ARG A 109 9.46 -14.54 2.55
N HIS A 110 9.27 -13.90 3.69
CA HIS A 110 8.33 -14.35 4.69
C HIS A 110 6.91 -14.38 4.12
N ALA A 111 6.44 -13.31 3.51
CA ALA A 111 5.13 -13.24 2.88
C ALA A 111 4.94 -14.32 1.80
N LEU A 112 5.94 -14.54 0.94
CA LEU A 112 5.91 -15.60 -0.08
C LEU A 112 5.62 -16.98 0.51
N ASN A 113 6.23 -17.29 1.66
CA ASN A 113 6.16 -18.65 2.23
C ASN A 113 4.99 -18.84 3.20
N THR A 114 4.46 -17.76 3.80
CA THR A 114 3.56 -17.89 4.96
C THR A 114 2.25 -17.09 4.87
N ASP A 115 2.10 -16.16 3.90
CA ASP A 115 0.86 -15.40 3.83
C ASP A 115 -0.32 -16.33 3.55
N PRO A 116 -1.43 -16.22 4.29
CA PRO A 116 -2.59 -17.08 4.11
C PRO A 116 -3.26 -16.90 2.74
N PHE A 117 -3.15 -15.70 2.15
CA PHE A 117 -3.75 -15.41 0.87
C PHE A 117 -2.77 -15.65 -0.28
N TRP A 118 -3.12 -16.54 -1.18
CA TRP A 118 -2.28 -16.91 -2.32
C TRP A 118 -1.88 -15.71 -3.21
N GLY A 119 -2.75 -14.70 -3.32
CA GLY A 119 -2.46 -13.49 -4.11
C GLY A 119 -1.28 -12.69 -3.54
N VAL A 120 -1.19 -12.54 -2.21
CA VAL A 120 -0.03 -11.92 -1.57
C VAL A 120 1.24 -12.72 -1.82
N ARG A 121 1.16 -14.08 -1.73
CA ARG A 121 2.31 -14.96 -2.05
C ARG A 121 2.77 -14.79 -3.49
N LEU A 122 1.83 -14.70 -4.43
CA LEU A 122 2.12 -14.48 -5.86
C LEU A 122 2.81 -13.13 -6.09
N GLU A 123 2.26 -12.06 -5.52
CA GLU A 123 2.86 -10.72 -5.66
C GLU A 123 4.24 -10.64 -4.98
N ALA A 124 4.43 -11.31 -3.83
CA ALA A 124 5.74 -11.40 -3.18
C ALA A 124 6.78 -12.11 -4.07
N ALA A 125 6.40 -13.17 -4.79
CA ALA A 125 7.27 -13.81 -5.77
C ALA A 125 7.64 -12.87 -6.92
N LYS A 126 6.67 -12.12 -7.45
CA LYS A 126 6.89 -11.11 -8.50
C LYS A 126 7.83 -10.00 -8.03
N ALA A 127 7.61 -9.49 -6.81
CA ALA A 127 8.43 -8.45 -6.20
C ALA A 127 9.88 -8.92 -6.02
N LEU A 128 10.09 -10.12 -5.47
CA LEU A 128 11.43 -10.70 -5.33
C LEU A 128 12.11 -10.91 -6.68
N ARG A 129 11.37 -11.31 -7.72
CA ARG A 129 11.91 -11.41 -9.07
C ARG A 129 12.35 -10.06 -9.61
N GLN A 130 11.64 -8.97 -9.29
CA GLN A 130 11.98 -7.62 -9.72
C GLN A 130 13.20 -7.07 -8.98
N ILE A 131 13.44 -7.50 -7.74
CA ILE A 131 14.62 -7.14 -6.95
C ILE A 131 15.82 -7.99 -7.39
N HIS A 132 16.57 -7.52 -8.38
CA HIS A 132 17.71 -8.23 -8.96
C HIS A 132 18.94 -8.30 -8.04
N ASN A 133 18.82 -9.01 -6.89
CA ASN A 133 19.95 -9.26 -5.99
C ASN A 133 20.01 -10.72 -5.53
N ASP A 134 21.14 -11.14 -4.95
CA ASP A 134 21.41 -12.53 -4.56
C ASP A 134 20.48 -13.00 -3.41
N ASP A 135 20.12 -12.12 -2.49
CA ASP A 135 19.20 -12.45 -1.38
C ASP A 135 17.80 -12.78 -1.92
N ALA A 136 17.29 -11.99 -2.87
CA ALA A 136 16.00 -12.23 -3.51
C ALA A 136 16.02 -13.52 -4.36
N ARG A 137 17.09 -13.75 -5.11
CA ARG A 137 17.29 -15.00 -5.87
C ARG A 137 17.28 -16.22 -4.95
N THR A 138 18.02 -16.16 -3.86
CA THR A 138 18.08 -17.24 -2.86
C THR A 138 16.71 -17.51 -2.25
N ALA A 139 15.94 -16.44 -1.94
CA ALA A 139 14.59 -16.56 -1.41
C ALA A 139 13.64 -17.29 -2.38
N LEU A 140 13.71 -16.96 -3.68
CA LEU A 140 12.91 -17.61 -4.71
C LEU A 140 13.27 -19.08 -4.90
N LEU A 141 14.58 -19.40 -4.98
CA LEU A 141 15.04 -20.79 -5.11
C LEU A 141 14.62 -21.65 -3.91
N ALA A 142 14.69 -21.11 -2.70
CA ALA A 142 14.24 -21.83 -1.51
C ALA A 142 12.75 -22.12 -1.52
N ALA A 143 11.91 -21.23 -2.07
CA ALA A 143 10.47 -21.41 -2.15
C ALA A 143 10.03 -22.48 -3.16
N THR A 144 10.86 -22.83 -4.17
CA THR A 144 10.54 -23.88 -5.13
C THR A 144 10.71 -25.29 -4.58
N ASN A 145 11.31 -25.44 -3.41
CA ASN A 145 11.60 -26.73 -2.77
C ASN A 145 10.65 -27.06 -1.60
N GLN A 146 9.52 -26.34 -1.48
CA GLN A 146 8.52 -26.52 -0.42
C GLN A 146 7.27 -27.27 -0.90
#